data_7335008605f25f30e519c157bcbf1905
#
_entry.id   7335008605f25f30e519c157bcbf1905
#
_cell.length_a   1.000
_cell.length_b   1.000
_cell.length_c   1.000
_cell.angle_alpha   90.00
_cell.angle_beta   90.00
_cell.angle_gamma   90.00
#
_symmetry.space_group_name_H-M   'P 1'
#
loop_
_entity.id
_entity.type
_entity.pdbx_description
1 polymer ?
#
loop_
_entity_poly.entity_id
_entity_poly.type
_entity_poly.pdbx_seq_one_letter_code
_entity_poly.pdbx_strand_id
1 'polypeptide(L)'
;AYKGAIIPHLVAQELMSLNTRKSVKPIFWVREKNQSSAEVDLVVQFNKMVIPVEIKSGKEGKLKSLHQFIEAAPHPYAVRMYSGKFSIEEHKTKTDKKYFLMNMPYYLSTKLYDYLDYFVSNFK
;
A
#
# COMPACT_ATOMS: atom_id res chain seq x y z
N ALA A 1 -11.01 7.63 -16.03
CA ALA A 1 -11.57 6.31 -15.73
C ALA A 1 -10.68 5.20 -16.25
N TYR A 2 -10.21 5.41 -17.44
CA TYR A 2 -9.37 4.43 -18.08
C TYR A 2 -8.09 4.21 -17.31
N LYS A 3 -7.41 5.29 -16.95
CA LYS A 3 -6.20 5.20 -16.16
C LYS A 3 -6.47 4.62 -14.80
N GLY A 4 -7.63 4.93 -14.26
CA GLY A 4 -7.98 4.45 -12.94
C GLY A 4 -8.08 2.94 -12.86
N ALA A 5 -8.36 2.28 -13.98
CA ALA A 5 -8.44 0.83 -14.01
C ALA A 5 -7.12 0.19 -14.42
N ILE A 6 -6.45 0.77 -15.41
CA ILE A 6 -5.29 0.13 -16.01
C ILE A 6 -4.06 0.22 -15.13
N ILE A 7 -3.75 1.41 -14.61
CA ILE A 7 -2.53 1.59 -13.85
C ILE A 7 -2.50 0.72 -12.60
N PRO A 8 -3.54 0.73 -11.75
CA PRO A 8 -3.52 -0.16 -10.58
C PRO A 8 -3.37 -1.62 -10.95
N HIS A 9 -4.00 -2.03 -12.05
CA HIS A 9 -3.91 -3.42 -12.46
C HIS A 9 -2.48 -3.79 -12.88
N LEU A 10 -1.83 -2.92 -13.62
CA LEU A 10 -0.45 -3.17 -14.06
C LEU A 10 0.50 -3.21 -12.87
N VAL A 11 0.32 -2.31 -11.91
CA VAL A 11 1.16 -2.30 -10.71
C VAL A 11 0.94 -3.57 -9.90
N ALA A 12 -0.31 -4.01 -9.78
CA ALA A 12 -0.61 -5.23 -9.06
C ALA A 12 0.05 -6.43 -9.72
N GLN A 13 0.01 -6.50 -11.06
CA GLN A 13 0.66 -7.59 -11.75
C GLN A 13 2.17 -7.58 -11.52
N GLU A 14 2.76 -6.41 -11.51
CA GLU A 14 4.18 -6.28 -11.27
C GLU A 14 4.54 -6.78 -9.88
N LEU A 15 3.76 -6.42 -8.88
CA LEU A 15 4.01 -6.85 -7.51
C LEU A 15 3.84 -8.35 -7.36
N MET A 16 2.85 -8.92 -8.01
CA MET A 16 2.64 -10.37 -7.95
C MET A 16 3.75 -11.11 -8.65
N SER A 17 4.26 -10.57 -9.74
CA SER A 17 5.40 -11.15 -10.42
C SER A 17 6.63 -11.15 -9.53
N LEU A 18 6.85 -10.07 -8.82
CA LEU A 18 7.96 -9.97 -7.89
C LEU A 18 7.84 -11.00 -6.77
N ASN A 19 6.62 -11.17 -6.24
CA ASN A 19 6.38 -12.14 -5.21
C ASN A 19 6.66 -13.56 -5.70
N THR A 20 6.25 -13.86 -6.91
CA THR A 20 6.48 -15.17 -7.50
C THR A 20 7.96 -15.47 -7.63
N ARG A 21 8.72 -14.49 -8.10
CA ARG A 21 10.16 -14.69 -8.27
C ARG A 21 10.85 -14.92 -6.94
N LYS A 22 10.41 -14.23 -5.92
CA LYS A 22 11.02 -14.38 -4.59
C LYS A 22 10.49 -15.58 -3.85
N SER A 23 9.35 -16.06 -4.26
CA SER A 23 8.75 -17.26 -3.67
C SER A 23 8.57 -17.16 -2.16
N VAL A 24 8.32 -15.98 -1.65
CA VAL A 24 8.41 -15.82 -0.22
C VAL A 24 7.17 -15.24 0.40
N LYS A 25 6.71 -14.09 -0.11
CA LYS A 25 5.68 -13.34 0.57
C LYS A 25 4.42 -13.29 -0.26
N PRO A 26 3.30 -13.69 0.29
CA PRO A 26 2.06 -13.57 -0.46
C PRO A 26 1.65 -12.13 -0.61
N ILE A 27 1.14 -11.83 -1.78
CA ILE A 27 0.55 -10.56 -2.09
C ILE A 27 -0.87 -10.84 -2.50
N PHE A 28 -1.83 -10.22 -1.84
CA PHE A 28 -3.22 -10.51 -2.08
C PHE A 28 -3.93 -9.29 -2.62
N TRP A 29 -4.73 -9.52 -3.67
CA TRP A 29 -5.60 -8.51 -4.21
C TRP A 29 -6.90 -8.59 -3.42
N VAL A 30 -7.19 -7.55 -2.65
CA VAL A 30 -8.34 -7.60 -1.75
C VAL A 30 -9.45 -6.67 -2.15
N ARG A 31 -9.23 -5.86 -3.19
CA ARG A 31 -10.27 -4.95 -3.58
C ARG A 31 -11.42 -5.68 -4.21
N GLU A 32 -12.60 -5.43 -3.68
CA GLU A 32 -13.81 -6.00 -4.22
C GLU A 32 -14.73 -4.90 -4.66
N LYS A 33 -15.73 -5.26 -5.39
CA LYS A 33 -16.66 -4.28 -5.90
C LYS A 33 -17.67 -3.85 -4.90
N ASN A 34 -17.50 -4.21 -3.72
CA ASN A 34 -18.41 -3.85 -2.68
C ASN A 34 -18.28 -2.37 -2.40
N GLN A 35 -19.35 -1.67 -2.60
CA GLN A 35 -19.33 -0.24 -2.53
C GLN A 35 -19.38 0.30 -1.13
N SER A 36 -19.77 -0.49 -0.18
CA SER A 36 -20.02 0.05 1.14
C SER A 36 -18.77 0.12 2.00
N SER A 37 -17.75 -0.62 1.69
CA SER A 37 -16.59 -0.67 2.56
C SER A 37 -15.43 0.06 1.96
N ALA A 38 -14.57 0.56 2.83
CA ALA A 38 -13.35 1.21 2.43
C ALA A 38 -12.25 0.17 2.43
N GLU A 39 -12.01 -0.43 1.28
CA GLU A 39 -11.04 -1.50 1.15
C GLU A 39 -9.80 -1.03 0.44
N VAL A 40 -8.67 -1.58 0.84
CA VAL A 40 -7.42 -1.29 0.15
C VAL A 40 -7.31 -2.16 -1.07
N ASP A 41 -6.43 -1.79 -1.98
CA ASP A 41 -6.28 -2.53 -3.23
C ASP A 41 -5.58 -3.86 -3.02
N LEU A 42 -4.48 -3.85 -2.28
CA LEU A 42 -3.73 -5.06 -1.99
C LEU A 42 -3.22 -5.05 -0.57
N VAL A 43 -2.76 -6.22 -0.13
CA VAL A 43 -1.95 -6.31 1.08
C VAL A 43 -0.72 -7.12 0.75
N VAL A 44 0.38 -6.78 1.40
CA VAL A 44 1.61 -7.54 1.25
C VAL A 44 2.03 -8.01 2.64
N GLN A 45 2.63 -9.16 2.69
CA GLN A 45 3.12 -9.71 3.94
C GLN A 45 4.61 -9.40 4.07
N PHE A 46 4.98 -8.76 5.17
CA PHE A 46 6.35 -8.37 5.40
C PHE A 46 6.63 -8.43 6.91
N ASN A 47 7.66 -9.18 7.30
CA ASN A 47 8.04 -9.32 8.72
C ASN A 47 6.85 -9.67 9.61
N LYS A 48 6.04 -10.62 9.17
CA LYS A 48 4.86 -11.07 9.92
C LYS A 48 3.78 -10.01 10.05
N MET A 49 3.89 -8.94 9.29
CA MET A 49 2.87 -7.91 9.24
C MET A 49 2.14 -7.98 7.91
N VAL A 50 0.87 -7.62 7.94
CA VAL A 50 0.09 -7.50 6.72
C VAL A 50 -0.05 -6.00 6.45
N ILE A 51 0.65 -5.52 5.44
CA ILE A 51 0.76 -4.10 5.16
C ILE A 51 -0.16 -3.73 3.99
N PRO A 52 -1.04 -2.75 4.18
CA PRO A 52 -1.97 -2.36 3.11
C PRO A 52 -1.27 -1.51 2.07
N VAL A 53 -1.63 -1.72 0.82
CA VAL A 53 -1.10 -0.94 -0.30
C VAL A 53 -2.27 -0.39 -1.09
N GLU A 54 -2.32 0.90 -1.20
CA GLU A 54 -3.32 1.60 -1.99
C GLU A 54 -2.68 2.06 -3.29
N ILE A 55 -3.33 1.81 -4.42
CA ILE A 55 -2.80 2.18 -5.72
C ILE A 55 -3.71 3.24 -6.31
N LYS A 56 -3.15 4.42 -6.57
CA LYS A 56 -3.92 5.54 -7.10
C LYS A 56 -3.47 5.87 -8.50
N SER A 57 -4.40 6.25 -9.33
CA SER A 57 -4.08 6.62 -10.70
C SER A 57 -3.68 8.09 -10.84
N GLY A 58 -3.80 8.85 -9.76
CA GLY A 58 -3.44 10.26 -9.76
C GLY A 58 -2.42 10.57 -8.70
N LYS A 59 -2.20 11.85 -8.48
CA LYS A 59 -1.22 12.27 -7.49
C LYS A 59 -1.75 12.18 -6.08
N GLU A 60 -3.03 12.37 -5.92
CA GLU A 60 -3.62 12.36 -4.60
C GLU A 60 -4.81 11.45 -4.57
N GLY A 61 -5.14 11.04 -3.42
CA GLY A 61 -6.31 10.23 -3.20
C GLY A 61 -6.68 10.31 -1.75
N LYS A 62 -7.86 9.86 -1.46
CA LYS A 62 -8.32 9.83 -0.09
C LYS A 62 -7.63 8.69 0.64
N LEU A 63 -7.40 8.90 1.91
CA LEU A 63 -6.73 7.92 2.74
C LEU A 63 -7.70 7.10 3.59
N LYS A 64 -8.98 7.18 3.29
CA LYS A 64 -9.99 6.55 4.13
C LYS A 64 -9.77 5.06 4.28
N SER A 65 -9.49 4.37 3.18
CA SER A 65 -9.28 2.92 3.23
C SER A 65 -8.08 2.57 4.07
N LEU A 66 -6.99 3.32 3.89
CA LEU A 66 -5.78 3.06 4.66
C LEU A 66 -5.99 3.36 6.14
N HIS A 67 -6.68 4.47 6.46
CA HIS A 67 -6.98 4.79 7.84
C HIS A 67 -7.75 3.67 8.51
N GLN A 68 -8.76 3.15 7.82
CA GLN A 68 -9.58 2.09 8.39
C GLN A 68 -8.80 0.80 8.57
N PHE A 69 -7.94 0.48 7.62
CA PHE A 69 -7.12 -0.71 7.74
C PHE A 69 -6.18 -0.59 8.94
N ILE A 70 -5.52 0.55 9.06
CA ILE A 70 -4.56 0.76 10.14
C ILE A 70 -5.24 0.78 11.51
N GLU A 71 -6.48 1.27 11.58
CA GLU A 71 -7.21 1.22 12.85
C GLU A 71 -7.26 -0.19 13.42
N ALA A 72 -7.43 -1.17 12.55
CA ALA A 72 -7.54 -2.56 12.98
C ALA A 72 -6.21 -3.30 13.00
N ALA A 73 -5.17 -2.71 12.44
CA ALA A 73 -3.90 -3.42 12.28
C ALA A 73 -3.05 -3.31 13.54
N PRO A 74 -2.22 -4.32 13.83
CA PRO A 74 -1.32 -4.25 14.99
C PRO A 74 0.00 -3.57 14.68
N HIS A 75 0.07 -2.78 13.61
CA HIS A 75 1.29 -2.08 13.21
C HIS A 75 0.91 -0.73 12.62
N PRO A 76 1.85 0.20 12.47
CA PRO A 76 1.57 1.55 11.99
C PRO A 76 2.06 1.82 10.57
N TYR A 77 2.07 0.84 9.67
CA TYR A 77 2.67 1.03 8.35
C TYR A 77 1.68 0.86 7.22
N ALA A 78 1.64 1.82 6.31
CA ALA A 78 0.82 1.76 5.11
C ALA A 78 1.61 2.28 3.92
N VAL A 79 1.23 1.83 2.73
CA VAL A 79 1.91 2.21 1.49
C VAL A 79 0.88 2.74 0.51
N ARG A 80 1.23 3.79 -0.20
CA ARG A 80 0.43 4.29 -1.31
C ARG A 80 1.34 4.41 -2.52
N MET A 81 0.93 3.81 -3.62
CA MET A 81 1.62 3.96 -4.88
C MET A 81 0.85 4.91 -5.77
N TYR A 82 1.55 5.86 -6.37
CA TYR A 82 0.88 6.92 -7.13
C TYR A 82 1.87 7.51 -8.12
N SER A 83 1.46 8.58 -8.80
CA SER A 83 2.30 9.21 -9.81
C SER A 83 3.22 10.29 -9.27
N GLY A 84 3.22 10.52 -7.97
CA GLY A 84 4.02 11.57 -7.37
C GLY A 84 5.38 11.09 -6.93
N LYS A 85 6.04 11.91 -6.13
CA LYS A 85 7.39 11.63 -5.67
C LYS A 85 7.37 10.76 -4.43
N PHE A 86 8.48 10.10 -4.18
CA PHE A 86 8.65 9.32 -2.97
C PHE A 86 8.62 10.24 -1.75
N SER A 87 7.88 9.85 -0.73
CA SER A 87 7.88 10.58 0.53
C SER A 87 7.33 9.66 1.62
N ILE A 88 7.60 10.01 2.86
CA ILE A 88 7.02 9.32 4.00
C ILE A 88 6.34 10.36 4.86
N GLU A 89 5.07 10.13 5.16
CA GLU A 89 4.24 11.05 5.91
C GLU A 89 3.77 10.40 7.19
N GLU A 90 3.48 11.20 8.17
CA GLU A 90 2.89 10.72 9.40
C GLU A 90 1.44 11.17 9.44
N HIS A 91 0.55 10.25 9.77
CA HIS A 91 -0.88 10.53 9.83
C HIS A 91 -1.47 9.96 11.11
N LYS A 92 -2.70 10.34 11.39
CA LYS A 92 -3.45 9.78 12.51
C LYS A 92 -4.79 9.30 12.01
N THR A 93 -5.24 8.19 12.57
CA THR A 93 -6.56 7.67 12.27
C THR A 93 -7.60 8.46 13.06
N LYS A 94 -8.86 8.08 12.90
CA LYS A 94 -9.94 8.75 13.61
C LYS A 94 -9.82 8.60 15.12
N THR A 95 -9.21 7.53 15.59
CA THR A 95 -9.03 7.33 17.02
C THR A 95 -7.65 7.78 17.48
N ASP A 96 -7.00 8.61 16.67
CA ASP A 96 -5.69 9.18 16.99
C ASP A 96 -4.55 8.17 17.01
N LYS A 97 -4.72 7.04 16.36
CA LYS A 97 -3.61 6.11 16.20
C LYS A 97 -2.65 6.68 15.17
N LYS A 98 -1.41 6.91 15.56
CA LYS A 98 -0.39 7.41 14.65
C LYS A 98 0.08 6.30 13.73
N TYR A 99 0.29 6.62 12.46
CA TYR A 99 0.88 5.68 11.54
C TYR A 99 1.71 6.42 10.49
N PHE A 100 2.52 5.66 9.77
CA PHE A 100 3.39 6.19 8.74
C PHE A 100 2.91 5.72 7.39
N LEU A 101 2.92 6.63 6.43
CA LEU A 101 2.49 6.34 5.06
C LEU A 101 3.66 6.54 4.14
N MET A 102 4.08 5.48 3.48
CA MET A 102 5.13 5.57 2.47
C MET A 102 4.49 5.75 1.11
N ASN A 103 4.73 6.91 0.51
CA ASN A 103 4.25 7.21 -0.83
C ASN A 103 5.33 6.85 -1.82
N MET A 104 5.00 5.99 -2.77
CA MET A 104 5.96 5.50 -3.75
C MET A 104 5.48 5.77 -5.15
N PRO A 105 6.33 6.32 -6.01
CA PRO A 105 5.97 6.38 -7.43
C PRO A 105 5.87 4.98 -8.02
N TYR A 106 5.05 4.84 -9.05
CA TYR A 106 4.79 3.53 -9.67
C TYR A 106 6.07 2.84 -10.10
N TYR A 107 7.02 3.60 -10.63
CA TYR A 107 8.21 2.97 -11.21
C TYR A 107 9.12 2.34 -10.18
N LEU A 108 8.83 2.52 -8.90
CA LEU A 108 9.59 1.87 -7.84
C LEU A 108 8.91 0.60 -7.33
N SER A 109 7.81 0.18 -7.94
CA SER A 109 7.05 -0.95 -7.41
C SER A 109 7.85 -2.25 -7.36
N THR A 110 8.78 -2.46 -8.30
CA THR A 110 9.59 -3.68 -8.27
C THR A 110 10.56 -3.69 -7.11
N LYS A 111 10.73 -2.58 -6.43
CA LYS A 111 11.61 -2.47 -5.28
C LYS A 111 10.85 -2.36 -3.97
N LEU A 112 9.59 -2.75 -3.98
CA LEU A 112 8.73 -2.56 -2.81
C LEU A 112 9.33 -3.18 -1.56
N TYR A 113 9.84 -4.40 -1.64
CA TYR A 113 10.35 -5.07 -0.44
C TYR A 113 11.60 -4.39 0.10
N ASP A 114 12.44 -3.87 -0.78
CA ASP A 114 13.61 -3.11 -0.34
C ASP A 114 13.20 -1.85 0.39
N TYR A 115 12.20 -1.15 -0.14
CA TYR A 115 11.71 0.06 0.50
C TYR A 115 10.96 -0.24 1.80
N LEU A 116 10.27 -1.37 1.87
CA LEU A 116 9.62 -1.76 3.11
C LEU A 116 10.63 -2.04 4.20
N ASP A 117 11.75 -2.65 3.83
CA ASP A 117 12.80 -2.91 4.80
C ASP A 117 13.33 -1.60 5.39
N TYR A 118 13.59 -0.64 4.53
CA TYR A 118 14.02 0.68 4.97
C TYR A 118 12.96 1.35 5.84
N PHE A 119 11.71 1.29 5.38
CA PHE A 119 10.59 1.95 6.01
C PHE A 119 10.39 1.44 7.44
N VAL A 120 10.27 0.13 7.58
CA VAL A 120 9.99 -0.46 8.87
C VAL A 120 11.18 -0.31 9.82
N SER A 121 12.38 -0.34 9.28
CA SER A 121 13.58 -0.22 10.11
C SER A 121 13.79 1.18 10.65
N ASN A 122 13.34 2.20 9.94
CA ASN A 122 13.68 3.58 10.28
C ASN A 122 12.52 4.41 10.84
N PHE A 123 11.31 3.91 10.79
CA PHE A 123 10.13 4.64 11.27
C PHE A 123 9.42 3.79 12.29
N LYS A 124 9.62 4.11 13.55
CA LYS A 124 9.04 3.33 14.65
C LYS A 124 8.28 4.18 15.64
#